data_634c2259fd1091ad0294b296ccec3428
#
_entry.id   634c2259fd1091ad0294b296ccec3428
#
_cell.length_a   1.000
_cell.length_b   1.000
_cell.length_c   1.000
_cell.angle_alpha   90.00
_cell.angle_beta   90.00
_cell.angle_gamma   90.00
#
_symmetry.space_group_name_H-M   'P 1'
#
loop_
_entity.id
_entity.type
_entity.pdbx_description
1 polymer ?
#
loop_
_entity_poly.entity_id
_entity_poly.type
_entity_poly.pdbx_seq_one_letter_code
_entity_poly.pdbx_strand_id
1 'polypeptide(L)'
;MRPGASQYRYVCKADLRSRSERLHFTLVLICAATALRASEIVALRWSDIRWDEGRIRISKRWAKGKDGKPKTQASDDYVPMHPVLGVSLNDWRKQSPYAKSTDFVFPSFRRSGKVPLSPSTFVADHLRPAAKAAGVPIADGERFGLHNLRHSLSNWLVNKRKETPKTVQGMLRHGKIQTTLDLYTQSDLDEMQEAQGAYLTEIGIATGMVQ
;
A
#
# COMPACT_ATOMS: atom_id res chain seq x y z
N MET A 1 10.36 -16.48 6.17
CA MET A 1 9.54 -16.61 4.94
C MET A 1 8.51 -15.50 4.95
N ARG A 2 8.55 -14.52 4.04
CA ARG A 2 7.59 -13.40 4.01
C ARG A 2 6.37 -13.81 3.18
N PRO A 3 5.12 -13.46 3.59
CA PRO A 3 3.91 -13.88 2.89
C PRO A 3 3.86 -13.32 1.47
N GLY A 4 3.66 -14.21 0.49
CA GLY A 4 3.56 -13.85 -0.92
C GLY A 4 2.23 -13.18 -1.28
N ALA A 5 2.18 -12.47 -2.41
CA ALA A 5 1.00 -11.74 -2.92
C ALA A 5 -0.31 -12.58 -3.02
N SER A 6 -0.22 -13.91 -3.01
CA SER A 6 -1.39 -14.81 -3.07
C SER A 6 -2.26 -14.78 -1.81
N GLN A 7 -1.70 -14.38 -0.65
CA GLN A 7 -2.42 -14.38 0.62
C GLN A 7 -3.42 -13.22 0.75
N TYR A 8 -3.26 -12.16 -0.04
CA TYR A 8 -4.19 -11.03 -0.05
C TYR A 8 -5.49 -11.29 -0.84
N ARG A 9 -5.54 -12.37 -1.65
CA ARG A 9 -6.76 -12.78 -2.38
C ARG A 9 -7.94 -13.12 -1.47
N TYR A 10 -7.68 -13.58 -0.25
CA TYR A 10 -8.73 -13.99 0.69
C TYR A 10 -9.49 -12.83 1.32
N VAL A 11 -8.85 -11.66 1.48
CA VAL A 11 -9.51 -10.46 2.01
C VAL A 11 -10.50 -9.87 0.99
N CYS A 12 -10.30 -10.15 -0.30
CA CYS A 12 -11.12 -9.59 -1.39
C CYS A 12 -12.43 -10.35 -1.69
N LYS A 13 -12.67 -11.53 -1.08
CA LYS A 13 -13.87 -12.34 -1.33
C LYS A 13 -14.95 -12.24 -0.24
N ALA A 14 -14.76 -11.38 0.77
CA ALA A 14 -15.74 -11.20 1.82
C ALA A 14 -17.04 -10.59 1.25
N ASP A 15 -18.17 -11.24 1.52
CA ASP A 15 -19.50 -10.67 1.32
C ASP A 15 -19.66 -9.53 2.33
N LEU A 16 -19.41 -8.31 1.88
CA LEU A 16 -19.35 -7.11 2.72
C LEU A 16 -20.74 -6.65 3.11
N ARG A 17 -21.30 -7.28 4.14
CA ARG A 17 -22.68 -7.08 4.58
C ARG A 17 -22.87 -5.85 5.45
N SER A 18 -21.84 -5.44 6.20
CA SER A 18 -21.92 -4.30 7.10
C SER A 18 -21.17 -3.07 6.55
N ARG A 19 -21.63 -1.89 7.00
CA ARG A 19 -20.96 -0.61 6.70
C ARG A 19 -19.52 -0.57 7.21
N SER A 20 -19.25 -1.17 8.37
CA SER A 20 -17.91 -1.25 8.95
C SER A 20 -17.00 -2.14 8.12
N GLU A 21 -17.49 -3.27 7.65
CA GLU A 21 -16.73 -4.18 6.76
C GLU A 21 -16.35 -3.48 5.46
N ARG A 22 -17.27 -2.73 4.85
CA ARG A 22 -17.02 -1.95 3.64
C ARG A 22 -15.92 -0.91 3.86
N LEU A 23 -15.98 -0.17 4.98
CA LEU A 23 -14.94 0.79 5.36
C LEU A 23 -13.59 0.10 5.51
N HIS A 24 -13.53 -1.01 6.26
CA HIS A 24 -12.30 -1.74 6.54
C HIS A 24 -11.71 -2.35 5.27
N PHE A 25 -12.54 -2.95 4.43
CA PHE A 25 -12.11 -3.48 3.13
C PHE A 25 -11.51 -2.38 2.24
N THR A 26 -12.22 -1.25 2.08
CA THR A 26 -11.76 -0.15 1.25
C THR A 26 -10.45 0.42 1.77
N LEU A 27 -10.29 0.57 3.10
CA LEU A 27 -9.07 1.02 3.74
C LEU A 27 -7.88 0.09 3.40
N VAL A 28 -8.07 -1.23 3.59
CA VAL A 28 -7.03 -2.22 3.30
C VAL A 28 -6.66 -2.23 1.82
N LEU A 29 -7.66 -2.19 0.94
CA LEU A 29 -7.46 -2.19 -0.51
C LEU A 29 -6.64 -0.95 -0.96
N ILE A 30 -7.01 0.24 -0.49
CA ILE A 30 -6.29 1.47 -0.81
C ILE A 30 -4.86 1.42 -0.24
N CYS A 31 -4.66 0.99 1.01
CA CYS A 31 -3.33 0.82 1.58
C CYS A 31 -2.45 -0.14 0.76
N ALA A 32 -3.00 -1.29 0.38
CA ALA A 32 -2.26 -2.32 -0.33
C ALA A 32 -1.87 -1.89 -1.76
N ALA A 33 -2.73 -1.10 -2.42
CA ALA A 33 -2.53 -0.74 -3.82
C ALA A 33 -1.77 0.59 -4.03
N THR A 34 -1.79 1.51 -3.05
CA THR A 34 -1.21 2.84 -3.21
C THR A 34 0.06 3.09 -2.40
N ALA A 35 0.44 2.16 -1.55
CA ALA A 35 1.57 2.30 -0.61
C ALA A 35 1.49 3.56 0.28
N LEU A 36 0.33 4.16 0.49
CA LEU A 36 0.16 5.30 1.39
C LEU A 36 0.56 4.94 2.82
N ARG A 37 1.17 5.89 3.52
CA ARG A 37 1.45 5.72 4.95
C ARG A 37 0.14 5.76 5.75
N ALA A 38 0.08 5.04 6.86
CA ALA A 38 -1.12 5.00 7.72
C ALA A 38 -1.62 6.40 8.11
N SER A 39 -0.70 7.33 8.39
CA SER A 39 -1.05 8.72 8.74
C SER A 39 -1.56 9.55 7.55
N GLU A 40 -1.20 9.20 6.34
CA GLU A 40 -1.66 9.86 5.10
C GLU A 40 -3.05 9.36 4.72
N ILE A 41 -3.24 8.04 4.71
CA ILE A 41 -4.51 7.44 4.29
C ILE A 41 -5.67 7.82 5.21
N VAL A 42 -5.46 7.84 6.54
CA VAL A 42 -6.54 8.24 7.45
C VAL A 42 -6.83 9.74 7.42
N ALA A 43 -5.89 10.56 6.94
CA ALA A 43 -6.10 12.00 6.76
C ALA A 43 -6.91 12.34 5.51
N LEU A 44 -7.11 11.38 4.59
CA LEU A 44 -7.83 11.63 3.33
C LEU A 44 -9.24 12.13 3.57
N ARG A 45 -9.61 13.16 2.82
CA ARG A 45 -10.97 13.68 2.74
C ARG A 45 -11.55 13.39 1.35
N TRP A 46 -12.86 13.42 1.21
CA TRP A 46 -13.48 13.18 -0.08
C TRP A 46 -13.07 14.21 -1.15
N SER A 47 -12.73 15.44 -0.73
CA SER A 47 -12.13 16.46 -1.62
C SER A 47 -10.75 16.11 -2.16
N ASP A 48 -10.03 15.16 -1.56
CA ASP A 48 -8.73 14.71 -2.03
C ASP A 48 -8.83 13.66 -3.14
N ILE A 49 -10.02 13.08 -3.35
CA ILE A 49 -10.28 12.12 -4.43
C ILE A 49 -10.61 12.88 -5.71
N ARG A 50 -9.70 12.86 -6.66
CA ARG A 50 -9.83 13.49 -7.98
C ARG A 50 -10.41 12.47 -8.97
N TRP A 51 -11.73 12.35 -8.95
CA TRP A 51 -12.46 11.32 -9.71
C TRP A 51 -12.19 11.39 -11.21
N ASP A 52 -12.28 12.59 -11.77
CA ASP A 52 -12.12 12.83 -13.22
C ASP A 52 -10.67 12.64 -13.68
N GLU A 53 -9.72 12.86 -12.77
CA GLU A 53 -8.29 12.76 -13.05
C GLU A 53 -7.73 11.36 -12.73
N GLY A 54 -8.52 10.48 -12.13
CA GLY A 54 -8.08 9.15 -11.73
C GLY A 54 -6.91 9.16 -10.73
N ARG A 55 -6.91 10.10 -9.76
CA ARG A 55 -5.81 10.23 -8.78
C ARG A 55 -6.28 10.69 -7.41
N ILE A 56 -5.46 10.42 -6.39
CA ILE A 56 -5.68 10.81 -5.00
C ILE A 56 -4.62 11.83 -4.62
N ARG A 57 -5.05 12.99 -4.13
CA ARG A 57 -4.17 14.06 -3.63
C ARG A 57 -3.71 13.76 -2.20
N ILE A 58 -2.42 13.89 -1.91
CA ILE A 58 -1.85 13.66 -0.60
C ILE A 58 -1.28 14.98 -0.06
N SER A 59 -2.14 15.78 0.53
CA SER A 59 -1.79 17.12 1.04
C SER A 59 -1.59 17.14 2.56
N LYS A 60 -2.05 16.11 3.28
CA LYS A 60 -2.07 16.08 4.74
C LYS A 60 -1.68 14.72 5.32
N ARG A 61 -1.31 14.73 6.59
CA ARG A 61 -1.21 13.54 7.44
C ARG A 61 -1.94 13.78 8.75
N TRP A 62 -2.48 12.75 9.34
CA TRP A 62 -3.06 12.80 10.68
C TRP A 62 -2.05 12.29 11.71
N ALA A 63 -1.65 13.14 12.64
CA ALA A 63 -0.72 12.78 13.70
C ALA A 63 -1.03 13.58 14.99
N LYS A 64 -0.92 12.91 16.13
CA LYS A 64 -1.14 13.52 17.45
C LYS A 64 -2.50 14.25 17.56
N GLY A 65 -3.55 13.65 16.97
CA GLY A 65 -4.92 14.17 17.03
C GLY A 65 -5.23 15.40 16.15
N LYS A 66 -4.36 15.75 15.22
CA LYS A 66 -4.52 16.89 14.31
C LYS A 66 -3.96 16.67 12.91
N ASP A 67 -4.45 17.45 11.95
CA ASP A 67 -3.88 17.57 10.62
C ASP A 67 -2.45 18.16 10.70
N GLY A 68 -1.55 17.61 9.91
CA GLY A 68 -0.18 18.11 9.77
C GLY A 68 0.28 18.03 8.32
N LYS A 69 1.35 18.76 7.98
CA LYS A 69 1.98 18.67 6.66
C LYS A 69 2.61 17.29 6.46
N PRO A 70 2.62 16.73 5.24
CA PRO A 70 3.40 15.54 4.90
C PRO A 70 4.87 15.71 5.27
N LYS A 71 5.59 14.60 5.52
CA LYS A 71 7.02 14.66 5.90
C LYS A 71 7.95 15.16 4.78
N THR A 72 7.53 15.09 3.53
CA THR A 72 8.27 15.55 2.36
C THR A 72 7.64 16.82 1.81
N GLN A 73 8.45 17.76 1.35
CA GLN A 73 8.06 19.13 0.92
C GLN A 73 7.32 19.19 -0.43
N ALA A 74 7.05 18.09 -1.11
CA ALA A 74 6.19 18.09 -2.28
C ALA A 74 4.75 18.39 -1.84
N SER A 75 4.36 19.65 -1.93
CA SER A 75 3.11 20.20 -1.39
C SER A 75 1.85 19.71 -2.11
N ASP A 76 1.97 19.10 -3.30
CA ASP A 76 0.88 18.53 -4.08
C ASP A 76 1.35 17.21 -4.69
N ASP A 77 1.39 16.18 -3.85
CA ASP A 77 1.75 14.86 -4.28
C ASP A 77 0.48 14.05 -4.58
N TYR A 78 0.51 13.33 -5.68
CA TYR A 78 -0.60 12.52 -6.15
C TYR A 78 -0.19 11.06 -6.24
N VAL A 79 -1.12 10.18 -5.94
CA VAL A 79 -1.02 8.75 -6.28
C VAL A 79 -2.06 8.39 -7.33
N PRO A 80 -1.71 7.60 -8.33
CA PRO A 80 -2.67 7.13 -9.30
C PRO A 80 -3.76 6.29 -8.63
N MET A 81 -4.98 6.43 -9.09
CA MET A 81 -6.15 5.69 -8.65
C MET A 81 -6.64 4.81 -9.80
N HIS A 82 -6.25 3.53 -9.76
CA HIS A 82 -6.77 2.56 -10.72
C HIS A 82 -8.31 2.52 -10.67
N PRO A 83 -9.04 2.32 -11.78
CA PRO A 83 -10.52 2.32 -11.80
C PRO A 83 -11.17 1.43 -10.74
N VAL A 84 -10.59 0.26 -10.45
CA VAL A 84 -11.07 -0.65 -9.38
C VAL A 84 -11.07 0.02 -8.01
N LEU A 85 -10.06 0.86 -7.71
CA LEU A 85 -10.00 1.61 -6.45
C LEU A 85 -11.07 2.69 -6.41
N GLY A 86 -11.30 3.36 -7.56
CA GLY A 86 -12.36 4.34 -7.71
C GLY A 86 -13.74 3.75 -7.47
N VAL A 87 -14.02 2.57 -8.04
CA VAL A 87 -15.29 1.85 -7.79
C VAL A 87 -15.45 1.54 -6.30
N SER A 88 -14.43 0.97 -5.65
CA SER A 88 -14.49 0.65 -4.22
C SER A 88 -14.71 1.88 -3.33
N LEU A 89 -14.03 2.99 -3.63
CA LEU A 89 -14.20 4.26 -2.92
C LEU A 89 -15.60 4.84 -3.12
N ASN A 90 -16.14 4.79 -4.34
CA ASN A 90 -17.48 5.30 -4.63
C ASN A 90 -18.56 4.47 -3.94
N ASP A 91 -18.43 3.14 -3.93
CA ASP A 91 -19.33 2.26 -3.22
C ASP A 91 -19.30 2.49 -1.71
N TRP A 92 -18.12 2.73 -1.16
CA TRP A 92 -17.97 3.13 0.23
C TRP A 92 -18.62 4.50 0.49
N ARG A 93 -18.40 5.48 -0.38
CA ARG A 93 -18.97 6.83 -0.24
C ARG A 93 -20.50 6.81 -0.18
N LYS A 94 -21.14 5.98 -1.01
CA LYS A 94 -22.63 5.82 -1.02
C LYS A 94 -23.17 5.27 0.30
N GLN A 95 -22.38 4.50 1.04
CA GLN A 95 -22.79 3.86 2.30
C GLN A 95 -22.33 4.65 3.53
N SER A 96 -21.37 5.57 3.37
CA SER A 96 -20.83 6.36 4.46
C SER A 96 -21.85 7.42 4.91
N PRO A 97 -22.10 7.56 6.22
CA PRO A 97 -22.89 8.67 6.74
C PRO A 97 -22.15 10.01 6.68
N TYR A 98 -20.86 9.99 6.34
CA TYR A 98 -19.96 11.13 6.23
C TYR A 98 -19.40 11.20 4.81
N ALA A 99 -20.19 11.76 3.87
CA ALA A 99 -19.89 11.77 2.43
C ALA A 99 -19.69 13.18 1.84
N LYS A 100 -19.68 14.24 2.69
CA LYS A 100 -19.39 15.61 2.25
C LYS A 100 -17.94 15.72 1.81
N SER A 101 -17.63 16.64 0.93
CA SER A 101 -16.26 16.87 0.43
C SER A 101 -15.22 17.10 1.54
N THR A 102 -15.62 17.71 2.65
CA THR A 102 -14.80 17.98 3.82
C THR A 102 -14.67 16.83 4.80
N ASP A 103 -15.51 15.79 4.68
CA ASP A 103 -15.50 14.67 5.60
C ASP A 103 -14.32 13.72 5.30
N PHE A 104 -13.88 13.00 6.35
CA PHE A 104 -12.86 11.97 6.19
C PHE A 104 -13.37 10.81 5.34
N VAL A 105 -12.54 10.29 4.47
CA VAL A 105 -12.83 9.06 3.71
C VAL A 105 -12.95 7.87 4.67
N PHE A 106 -12.11 7.84 5.72
CA PHE A 106 -12.09 6.81 6.76
C PHE A 106 -12.41 7.41 8.13
N PRO A 107 -13.67 7.74 8.42
CA PRO A 107 -14.07 8.41 9.65
C PRO A 107 -14.11 7.46 10.86
N SER A 108 -13.93 8.00 12.05
CA SER A 108 -14.24 7.31 13.30
C SER A 108 -15.73 7.43 13.61
N PHE A 109 -16.47 6.33 13.56
CA PHE A 109 -17.90 6.31 13.95
C PHE A 109 -18.09 6.62 15.44
N ARG A 110 -17.17 6.15 16.30
CA ARG A 110 -17.20 6.43 17.76
C ARG A 110 -17.07 7.93 18.08
N ARG A 111 -16.51 8.72 17.17
CA ARG A 111 -16.31 10.16 17.30
C ARG A 111 -17.17 10.94 16.30
N SER A 112 -18.28 10.34 15.85
CA SER A 112 -19.26 10.96 14.94
C SER A 112 -18.61 11.62 13.70
N GLY A 113 -17.59 10.96 13.13
CA GLY A 113 -16.89 11.45 11.94
C GLY A 113 -15.98 12.66 12.13
N LYS A 114 -15.92 13.26 13.33
CA LYS A 114 -15.12 14.49 13.60
C LYS A 114 -13.61 14.26 13.54
N VAL A 115 -13.17 13.03 13.69
CA VAL A 115 -11.77 12.61 13.55
C VAL A 115 -11.70 11.35 12.70
N PRO A 116 -10.56 11.05 12.09
CA PRO A 116 -10.43 9.82 11.33
C PRO A 116 -10.36 8.58 12.22
N LEU A 117 -10.53 7.42 11.62
CA LEU A 117 -10.31 6.12 12.23
C LEU A 117 -8.88 6.01 12.78
N SER A 118 -8.73 5.46 13.98
CA SER A 118 -7.42 5.20 14.59
C SER A 118 -6.73 4.02 13.92
N PRO A 119 -5.57 4.19 13.28
CA PRO A 119 -4.86 3.08 12.66
C PRO A 119 -4.46 1.97 13.63
N SER A 120 -4.07 2.32 14.86
CA SER A 120 -3.66 1.34 15.88
C SER A 120 -4.85 0.50 16.34
N THR A 121 -5.98 1.12 16.61
CA THR A 121 -7.23 0.44 16.99
C THR A 121 -7.70 -0.46 15.84
N PHE A 122 -7.71 0.06 14.61
CA PHE A 122 -8.08 -0.74 13.44
C PHE A 122 -7.19 -1.98 13.26
N VAL A 123 -5.88 -1.81 13.42
CA VAL A 123 -4.94 -2.93 13.31
C VAL A 123 -5.18 -3.97 14.40
N ALA A 124 -5.37 -3.55 15.64
CA ALA A 124 -5.56 -4.46 16.78
C ALA A 124 -6.91 -5.21 16.69
N ASP A 125 -7.99 -4.47 16.43
CA ASP A 125 -9.34 -5.00 16.59
C ASP A 125 -9.88 -5.66 15.30
N HIS A 126 -9.33 -5.32 14.12
CA HIS A 126 -9.87 -5.78 12.83
C HIS A 126 -8.82 -6.40 11.92
N LEU A 127 -7.70 -5.71 11.60
CA LEU A 127 -6.77 -6.19 10.59
C LEU A 127 -6.03 -7.45 11.01
N ARG A 128 -5.49 -7.49 12.25
CA ARG A 128 -4.79 -8.67 12.76
C ARG A 128 -5.70 -9.90 12.92
N PRO A 129 -6.88 -9.78 13.52
CA PRO A 129 -7.83 -10.89 13.59
C PRO A 129 -8.20 -11.42 12.21
N ALA A 130 -8.50 -10.53 11.26
CA ALA A 130 -8.82 -10.92 9.89
C ALA A 130 -7.65 -11.60 9.17
N ALA A 131 -6.43 -11.11 9.35
CA ALA A 131 -5.24 -11.71 8.77
C ALA A 131 -4.98 -13.12 9.35
N LYS A 132 -5.12 -13.29 10.67
CA LYS A 132 -5.02 -14.61 11.32
C LYS A 132 -6.10 -15.57 10.80
N ALA A 133 -7.35 -15.13 10.71
CA ALA A 133 -8.45 -15.94 10.18
C ALA A 133 -8.23 -16.33 8.71
N ALA A 134 -7.55 -15.50 7.94
CA ALA A 134 -7.16 -15.76 6.56
C ALA A 134 -5.87 -16.61 6.43
N GLY A 135 -5.31 -17.12 7.52
CA GLY A 135 -4.11 -17.96 7.50
C GLY A 135 -2.82 -17.21 7.21
N VAL A 136 -2.78 -15.88 7.37
CA VAL A 136 -1.53 -15.12 7.24
C VAL A 136 -0.61 -15.47 8.41
N PRO A 137 0.61 -15.99 8.16
CA PRO A 137 1.53 -16.32 9.23
C PRO A 137 2.04 -15.03 9.88
N ILE A 138 1.68 -14.82 11.14
CA ILE A 138 2.14 -13.71 11.98
C ILE A 138 2.78 -14.36 13.20
N ALA A 139 4.11 -14.24 13.33
CA ALA A 139 4.83 -14.79 14.46
C ALA A 139 4.47 -14.07 15.77
N ASP A 140 4.58 -14.77 16.88
CA ASP A 140 4.37 -14.15 18.19
C ASP A 140 5.38 -13.04 18.42
N GLY A 141 4.88 -11.88 18.87
CA GLY A 141 5.68 -10.66 19.03
C GLY A 141 5.95 -9.88 17.74
N GLU A 142 5.59 -10.42 16.56
CA GLU A 142 5.77 -9.71 15.29
C GLU A 142 4.81 -8.52 15.18
N ARG A 143 5.38 -7.39 14.72
CA ARG A 143 4.59 -6.18 14.42
C ARG A 143 3.95 -6.33 13.05
N PHE A 144 2.65 -6.66 13.03
CA PHE A 144 1.86 -6.67 11.82
C PHE A 144 0.87 -5.51 11.79
N GLY A 145 0.79 -4.78 10.66
CA GLY A 145 -0.12 -3.64 10.51
C GLY A 145 -0.13 -3.07 9.09
N LEU A 146 -0.70 -1.87 8.92
CA LEU A 146 -0.84 -1.23 7.60
C LEU A 146 0.50 -1.03 6.87
N HIS A 147 1.60 -0.87 7.61
CA HIS A 147 2.93 -0.73 7.02
C HIS A 147 3.40 -1.99 6.29
N ASN A 148 2.96 -3.17 6.74
CA ASN A 148 3.26 -4.43 6.07
C ASN A 148 2.64 -4.50 4.67
N LEU A 149 1.45 -3.90 4.45
CA LEU A 149 0.84 -3.83 3.13
C LEU A 149 1.71 -3.03 2.14
N ARG A 150 2.27 -1.90 2.61
CA ARG A 150 3.22 -1.11 1.83
C ARG A 150 4.50 -1.89 1.53
N HIS A 151 5.07 -2.61 2.51
CA HIS A 151 6.22 -3.48 2.29
C HIS A 151 5.93 -4.61 1.30
N SER A 152 4.74 -5.20 1.38
CA SER A 152 4.35 -6.24 0.43
C SER A 152 4.26 -5.73 -1.00
N LEU A 153 3.70 -4.53 -1.20
CA LEU A 153 3.67 -3.91 -2.53
C LEU A 153 5.09 -3.63 -3.02
N SER A 154 5.97 -3.04 -2.18
CA SER A 154 7.35 -2.76 -2.58
C SER A 154 8.12 -4.03 -2.95
N ASN A 155 7.99 -5.08 -2.14
CA ASN A 155 8.62 -6.37 -2.42
C ASN A 155 8.09 -7.02 -3.72
N TRP A 156 6.78 -6.90 -3.97
CA TRP A 156 6.19 -7.41 -5.22
C TRP A 156 6.69 -6.64 -6.45
N LEU A 157 6.76 -5.31 -6.36
CA LEU A 157 7.26 -4.46 -7.46
C LEU A 157 8.73 -4.78 -7.79
N VAL A 158 9.58 -4.95 -6.77
CA VAL A 158 11.00 -5.22 -6.94
C VAL A 158 11.23 -6.66 -7.41
N ASN A 159 10.73 -7.66 -6.67
CA ASN A 159 11.13 -9.05 -6.85
C ASN A 159 10.28 -9.83 -7.86
N LYS A 160 8.99 -9.44 -8.03
CA LYS A 160 8.09 -10.15 -8.96
C LYS A 160 7.90 -9.42 -10.28
N ARG A 161 7.71 -8.10 -10.22
CA ARG A 161 7.52 -7.28 -11.43
C ARG A 161 8.85 -6.81 -12.02
N LYS A 162 9.95 -6.83 -11.24
CA LYS A 162 11.27 -6.33 -11.66
C LYS A 162 11.17 -4.87 -12.17
N GLU A 163 10.34 -4.06 -11.52
CA GLU A 163 10.13 -2.66 -11.88
C GLU A 163 11.39 -1.83 -11.63
N THR A 164 11.59 -0.75 -12.39
CA THR A 164 12.76 0.10 -12.23
C THR A 164 12.78 0.80 -10.87
N PRO A 165 13.96 1.08 -10.28
CA PRO A 165 14.05 1.84 -9.02
C PRO A 165 13.31 3.18 -9.07
N LYS A 166 13.26 3.84 -10.22
CA LYS A 166 12.54 5.10 -10.42
C LYS A 166 11.03 4.93 -10.29
N THR A 167 10.47 3.89 -10.91
CA THR A 167 9.04 3.54 -10.81
C THR A 167 8.68 3.21 -9.35
N VAL A 168 9.48 2.38 -8.68
CA VAL A 168 9.27 2.01 -7.28
C VAL A 168 9.39 3.22 -6.36
N GLN A 169 10.39 4.10 -6.57
CA GLN A 169 10.53 5.36 -5.84
C GLN A 169 9.26 6.21 -5.95
N GLY A 170 8.74 6.38 -7.16
CA GLY A 170 7.52 7.15 -7.43
C GLY A 170 6.30 6.55 -6.72
N MET A 171 6.07 5.25 -6.87
CA MET A 171 4.93 4.58 -6.23
C MET A 171 5.00 4.62 -4.69
N LEU A 172 6.19 4.45 -4.12
CA LEU A 172 6.41 4.50 -2.68
C LEU A 172 6.55 5.94 -2.14
N ARG A 173 6.69 6.92 -3.02
CA ARG A 173 6.89 8.32 -2.66
C ARG A 173 8.06 8.48 -1.66
N HIS A 174 9.19 7.82 -1.97
CA HIS A 174 10.41 7.97 -1.20
C HIS A 174 11.13 9.27 -1.57
N GLY A 175 11.37 10.13 -0.59
CA GLY A 175 12.05 11.42 -0.82
C GLY A 175 13.52 11.27 -1.21
N LYS A 176 14.14 10.13 -0.89
CA LYS A 176 15.52 9.79 -1.26
C LYS A 176 15.52 8.49 -2.05
N ILE A 177 16.22 8.47 -3.18
CA ILE A 177 16.37 7.27 -4.02
C ILE A 177 17.07 6.13 -3.26
N GLN A 178 18.01 6.45 -2.36
CA GLN A 178 18.72 5.46 -1.56
C GLN A 178 17.75 4.54 -0.80
N THR A 179 16.71 5.09 -0.19
CA THR A 179 15.67 4.28 0.50
C THR A 179 14.98 3.28 -0.41
N THR A 180 14.94 3.57 -1.72
CA THR A 180 14.40 2.64 -2.71
C THR A 180 15.46 1.64 -3.14
N LEU A 181 16.69 2.10 -3.37
CA LEU A 181 17.82 1.23 -3.75
C LEU A 181 18.10 0.17 -2.69
N ASP A 182 17.94 0.50 -1.40
CA ASP A 182 18.08 -0.46 -0.30
C ASP A 182 17.12 -1.67 -0.42
N LEU A 183 16.04 -1.55 -1.20
CA LEU A 183 15.15 -2.68 -1.51
C LEU A 183 15.72 -3.63 -2.57
N TYR A 184 16.68 -3.16 -3.37
CA TYR A 184 17.33 -3.91 -4.45
C TYR A 184 18.67 -4.50 -4.04
N THR A 185 19.22 -4.13 -2.87
CA THR A 185 20.54 -4.54 -2.39
C THR A 185 20.62 -5.99 -1.91
N GLN A 186 19.53 -6.72 -1.89
CA GLN A 186 19.52 -8.17 -1.66
C GLN A 186 19.63 -8.91 -3.01
N SER A 187 20.71 -8.63 -3.76
CA SER A 187 21.06 -9.43 -4.92
C SER A 187 21.54 -10.80 -4.45
N ASP A 188 20.89 -11.84 -4.88
CA ASP A 188 21.30 -13.21 -4.69
C ASP A 188 22.52 -13.50 -5.58
N LEU A 189 23.51 -14.25 -5.08
CA LEU A 189 24.66 -14.67 -5.85
C LEU A 189 24.24 -15.41 -7.13
N ASP A 190 23.14 -16.15 -7.07
CA ASP A 190 22.57 -16.86 -8.22
C ASP A 190 22.08 -15.89 -9.32
N GLU A 191 21.41 -14.77 -8.94
CA GLU A 191 21.01 -13.74 -9.90
C GLU A 191 22.22 -13.03 -10.54
N MET A 192 23.31 -12.83 -9.79
CA MET A 192 24.56 -12.26 -10.33
C MET A 192 25.22 -13.23 -11.32
N GLN A 193 25.23 -14.51 -11.00
CA GLN A 193 25.79 -15.55 -11.87
C GLN A 193 24.97 -15.70 -13.16
N GLU A 194 23.64 -15.67 -13.06
CA GLU A 194 22.75 -15.70 -14.22
C GLU A 194 22.98 -14.49 -15.14
N ALA A 195 23.12 -13.29 -14.57
CA ALA A 195 23.42 -12.07 -15.32
C ALA A 195 24.78 -12.15 -16.02
N GLN A 196 25.81 -12.68 -15.34
CA GLN A 196 27.12 -12.94 -15.94
C GLN A 196 27.03 -13.95 -17.10
N GLY A 197 26.29 -15.02 -16.91
CA GLY A 197 26.07 -16.03 -17.94
C GLY A 197 25.38 -15.45 -19.19
N ALA A 198 24.36 -14.63 -19.00
CA ALA A 198 23.68 -13.94 -20.08
C ALA A 198 24.63 -13.00 -20.85
N TYR A 199 25.45 -12.22 -20.16
CA TYR A 199 26.45 -11.35 -20.78
C TYR A 199 27.52 -12.16 -21.55
N LEU A 200 28.03 -13.26 -20.96
CA LEU A 200 29.03 -14.10 -21.63
C LEU A 200 28.46 -14.76 -22.90
N THR A 201 27.19 -15.10 -22.90
CA THR A 201 26.48 -15.60 -24.07
C THR A 201 26.36 -14.53 -25.15
N GLU A 202 25.98 -13.31 -24.77
CA GLU A 202 25.82 -12.18 -25.69
C GLU A 202 27.15 -11.81 -26.40
N ILE A 203 28.26 -11.84 -25.69
CA ILE A 203 29.61 -11.57 -26.25
C ILE A 203 30.26 -12.80 -26.89
N GLY A 204 29.55 -13.93 -27.01
CA GLY A 204 30.01 -15.11 -27.73
C GLY A 204 31.04 -15.99 -27.01
N ILE A 205 31.28 -15.79 -25.71
CA ILE A 205 32.27 -16.57 -24.94
C ILE A 205 31.67 -17.85 -24.36
N ALA A 206 30.40 -17.86 -23.99
CA ALA A 206 29.76 -18.99 -23.31
C ALA A 206 29.48 -20.20 -24.22
N THR A 207 29.57 -20.06 -25.55
CA THR A 207 29.32 -21.14 -26.52
C THR A 207 30.54 -22.07 -26.74
N GLY A 208 31.69 -21.78 -26.13
CA GLY A 208 32.95 -22.48 -26.42
C GLY A 208 33.60 -23.29 -25.29
N MET A 209 33.05 -23.30 -24.05
CA MET A 209 33.76 -23.87 -22.90
C MET A 209 33.09 -25.03 -22.18
N VAL A 210 32.10 -25.67 -22.78
CA VAL A 210 31.54 -26.92 -22.25
C VAL A 210 31.71 -28.01 -23.33
N GLN A 211 32.93 -28.55 -23.46
CA GLN A 211 33.25 -29.86 -23.99
C GLN A 211 34.11 -30.59 -22.99
#